data_e906a2caf5903b1f5cbc7e999e60899c
#
_entry.id   e906a2caf5903b1f5cbc7e999e60899c
#
_cell.length_a   1.000
_cell.length_b   1.000
_cell.length_c   1.000
_cell.angle_alpha   90.00
_cell.angle_beta   90.00
_cell.angle_gamma   90.00
#
_symmetry.space_group_name_H-M   'P 1'
#
loop_
_entity.id
_entity.type
_entity.pdbx_description
1 polymer ?
#
loop_
_entity_poly.entity_id
_entity_poly.type
_entity_poly.pdbx_seq_one_letter_code
_entity_poly.pdbx_strand_id
1 'polypeptide(L)'
;VGKITYADEIDARFGVPWTDDFKYVKGELECALSDEEIDKLAVQDPVRAETLTRLLLDQPNSEKEDPIEWGWTLPGWRRVMENWKDTKIHVCLGGNRSSKTTFASRLLVHLAQNIPEAEIRSMHVSEERSVSDSQRYVWDCLPARYKRSKKKSENHSLQYTQKNGFNAGKAILPPTHPDAERGSTIFFNNYRQYMADPQIFEGWAAHCIHADEEIPENIFNTLLARLTDNHGRLILTFTTLQGYTPLVNSLLKGATTVRSKYSALMDKELPLEQVSANWPDCRIYYFWSQDSPFVDSNELVRTYSKQPQEVKLARLFGIPSKSFEGKFAKFQRETNVIEHSKIPFILDPSANVTRYFICDPGGSKPWVGLWAGVMKDGRIYIYREFPDSTMGAWAIPHINGAGKAVGKPGPGQRPLGWGYTDYKDYFEAQEEGEEIFERIVDPRMGAATVRTKEGESNIINTMSNMGFVFRAAPGVSIDSGIAKINDALSWDDTEPMTDNNCPKLYFSDHCENTISSMLEYAGESKSDYFSDQIDCLRYLFVSGADYITDRDMQVTGGGSY
;
A
#
# COMPACT_ATOMS: atom_id res chain seq x y z
N VAL A 1 5.03 -9.56 39.84
CA VAL A 1 3.60 -9.44 39.55
C VAL A 1 3.52 -9.03 38.08
N GLY A 2 3.13 -9.98 37.21
CA GLY A 2 3.04 -9.70 35.79
C GLY A 2 1.99 -8.60 35.55
N LYS A 3 2.34 -7.55 34.80
CA LYS A 3 1.37 -6.58 34.30
C LYS A 3 0.34 -7.35 33.46
N ILE A 4 -0.88 -7.40 33.92
CA ILE A 4 -2.00 -7.93 33.13
C ILE A 4 -2.15 -7.00 31.92
N THR A 5 -1.92 -7.53 30.73
CA THR A 5 -2.05 -6.81 29.48
C THR A 5 -3.54 -6.82 29.08
N TYR A 6 -4.27 -5.82 29.55
CA TYR A 6 -5.70 -5.65 29.28
C TYR A 6 -6.07 -5.46 27.80
N ALA A 7 -5.11 -5.33 26.91
CA ALA A 7 -5.40 -5.23 25.47
C ALA A 7 -6.12 -6.47 24.91
N ASP A 8 -5.97 -7.63 25.56
CA ASP A 8 -6.61 -8.89 25.15
C ASP A 8 -8.03 -9.08 25.76
N GLU A 9 -8.39 -8.27 26.78
CA GLU A 9 -9.65 -8.41 27.52
C GLU A 9 -10.71 -7.36 27.17
N ILE A 10 -10.51 -6.59 26.10
CA ILE A 10 -11.49 -5.57 25.69
C ILE A 10 -12.80 -6.26 25.35
N ASP A 11 -13.85 -5.91 26.08
CA ASP A 11 -15.22 -6.34 25.78
C ASP A 11 -15.55 -5.98 24.32
N ALA A 12 -15.92 -6.99 23.52
CA ALA A 12 -16.32 -6.80 22.13
C ALA A 12 -17.59 -5.92 21.97
N ARG A 13 -18.19 -5.49 23.08
CA ARG A 13 -19.32 -4.55 23.08
C ARG A 13 -18.83 -3.15 22.70
N PHE A 14 -18.97 -2.87 21.43
CA PHE A 14 -18.60 -1.58 20.83
C PHE A 14 -19.86 -0.94 20.23
N GLY A 15 -20.75 -0.48 21.10
CA GLY A 15 -22.01 0.15 20.74
C GLY A 15 -23.11 -0.80 20.25
N VAL A 16 -24.11 -0.23 19.58
CA VAL A 16 -25.29 -0.91 19.08
C VAL A 16 -25.05 -1.43 17.66
N PRO A 17 -25.21 -2.74 17.37
CA PRO A 17 -25.02 -3.26 16.02
C PRO A 17 -26.01 -2.63 15.04
N TRP A 18 -25.46 -2.11 13.94
CA TRP A 18 -26.29 -1.67 12.82
C TRP A 18 -26.92 -2.89 12.12
N THR A 19 -28.20 -2.78 11.83
CA THR A 19 -28.95 -3.75 11.01
C THR A 19 -29.61 -3.07 9.83
N ASP A 20 -29.96 -3.83 8.80
CA ASP A 20 -30.63 -3.31 7.61
C ASP A 20 -32.14 -2.96 7.91
N ASP A 21 -32.59 -3.14 9.15
CA ASP A 21 -33.91 -2.68 9.62
C ASP A 21 -33.99 -1.15 9.77
N PHE A 22 -32.84 -0.46 9.72
CA PHE A 22 -32.75 1.00 9.88
C PHE A 22 -32.16 1.66 8.63
N LYS A 23 -32.53 2.92 8.43
CA LYS A 23 -31.99 3.82 7.41
C LYS A 23 -31.92 5.25 7.94
N TYR A 24 -31.06 6.06 7.36
CA TYR A 24 -31.08 7.50 7.58
C TYR A 24 -31.75 8.21 6.40
N VAL A 25 -32.76 9.02 6.68
CA VAL A 25 -33.42 9.86 5.69
C VAL A 25 -33.27 11.31 6.13
N LYS A 26 -32.59 12.11 5.33
CA LYS A 26 -32.29 13.53 5.64
C LYS A 26 -31.62 13.77 7.00
N GLY A 27 -30.88 12.80 7.51
CA GLY A 27 -30.20 12.88 8.81
C GLY A 27 -31.00 12.39 10.00
N GLU A 28 -32.23 11.92 9.80
CA GLU A 28 -33.06 11.31 10.81
C GLU A 28 -33.08 9.79 10.67
N LEU A 29 -33.07 9.08 11.81
CA LEU A 29 -33.13 7.63 11.86
C LEU A 29 -34.58 7.19 11.63
N GLU A 30 -34.79 6.35 10.63
CA GLU A 30 -36.07 5.75 10.32
C GLU A 30 -35.99 4.23 10.30
N CYS A 31 -37.11 3.55 10.56
CA CYS A 31 -37.25 2.13 10.27
C CYS A 31 -37.24 1.90 8.76
N ALA A 32 -36.52 0.87 8.30
CA ALA A 32 -36.53 0.47 6.90
C ALA A 32 -37.80 -0.34 6.54
N LEU A 33 -38.44 -0.94 7.55
CA LEU A 33 -39.69 -1.69 7.41
C LEU A 33 -40.87 -0.72 7.28
N SER A 34 -41.85 -1.09 6.45
CA SER A 34 -43.14 -0.40 6.37
C SER A 34 -44.01 -0.67 7.62
N ASP A 35 -45.02 0.16 7.86
CA ASP A 35 -45.93 -0.03 8.98
C ASP A 35 -46.58 -1.42 8.95
N GLU A 36 -46.97 -1.92 7.76
CA GLU A 36 -47.55 -3.27 7.61
C GLU A 36 -46.55 -4.39 7.96
N GLU A 37 -45.28 -4.19 7.68
CA GLU A 37 -44.21 -5.14 8.03
C GLU A 37 -43.92 -5.11 9.53
N ILE A 38 -43.96 -3.94 10.15
CA ILE A 38 -43.84 -3.77 11.61
C ILE A 38 -45.00 -4.46 12.32
N ASP A 39 -46.24 -4.27 11.86
CA ASP A 39 -47.41 -4.93 12.42
C ASP A 39 -47.34 -6.46 12.31
N LYS A 40 -46.87 -6.98 11.16
CA LYS A 40 -46.62 -8.42 10.99
C LYS A 40 -45.52 -8.91 11.93
N LEU A 41 -44.43 -8.14 12.05
CA LEU A 41 -43.31 -8.46 12.92
C LEU A 41 -43.75 -8.49 14.38
N ALA A 42 -44.62 -7.55 14.81
CA ALA A 42 -45.17 -7.51 16.18
C ALA A 42 -45.93 -8.78 16.54
N VAL A 43 -46.55 -9.45 15.57
CA VAL A 43 -47.22 -10.73 15.76
C VAL A 43 -46.28 -11.92 15.72
N GLN A 44 -45.29 -11.90 14.79
CA GLN A 44 -44.38 -13.02 14.54
C GLN A 44 -43.20 -13.06 15.53
N ASP A 45 -42.66 -11.90 15.85
CA ASP A 45 -41.51 -11.72 16.75
C ASP A 45 -41.70 -10.41 17.57
N PRO A 46 -42.51 -10.45 18.60
CA PRO A 46 -42.84 -9.27 19.41
C PRO A 46 -41.61 -8.69 20.12
N VAL A 47 -40.63 -9.52 20.47
CA VAL A 47 -39.39 -9.07 21.14
C VAL A 47 -38.54 -8.22 20.17
N ARG A 48 -38.44 -8.64 18.92
CA ARG A 48 -37.73 -7.87 17.88
C ARG A 48 -38.47 -6.58 17.58
N ALA A 49 -39.79 -6.59 17.44
CA ALA A 49 -40.56 -5.40 17.18
C ALA A 49 -40.43 -4.36 18.32
N GLU A 50 -40.48 -4.79 19.58
CA GLU A 50 -40.24 -3.93 20.75
C GLU A 50 -38.83 -3.36 20.76
N THR A 51 -37.82 -4.20 20.42
CA THR A 51 -36.43 -3.77 20.33
C THR A 51 -36.22 -2.69 19.27
N LEU A 52 -36.78 -2.86 18.06
CA LEU A 52 -36.72 -1.86 16.99
C LEU A 52 -37.37 -0.55 17.41
N THR A 53 -38.55 -0.61 17.98
CA THR A 53 -39.29 0.58 18.47
C THR A 53 -38.49 1.33 19.54
N ARG A 54 -37.91 0.60 20.51
CA ARG A 54 -37.09 1.19 21.55
C ARG A 54 -35.82 1.85 20.99
N LEU A 55 -35.16 1.21 20.04
CA LEU A 55 -33.96 1.77 19.39
C LEU A 55 -34.31 3.05 18.60
N LEU A 56 -35.44 3.11 17.90
CA LEU A 56 -35.88 4.32 17.21
C LEU A 56 -36.11 5.50 18.16
N LEU A 57 -36.66 5.24 19.33
CA LEU A 57 -37.02 6.27 20.30
C LEU A 57 -35.85 6.71 21.17
N ASP A 58 -35.07 5.78 21.68
CA ASP A 58 -34.09 6.01 22.74
C ASP A 58 -32.66 6.18 22.24
N GLN A 59 -32.27 5.46 21.17
CA GLN A 59 -30.89 5.42 20.72
C GLN A 59 -30.33 6.80 20.34
N PRO A 60 -31.03 7.67 19.56
CA PRO A 60 -30.48 8.96 19.18
C PRO A 60 -30.19 9.90 20.37
N ASN A 61 -30.93 9.79 21.46
CA ASN A 61 -30.70 10.57 22.68
C ASN A 61 -29.60 9.92 23.54
N SER A 62 -29.62 8.60 23.67
CA SER A 62 -28.59 7.85 24.40
C SER A 62 -27.23 7.98 23.77
N GLU A 63 -27.12 7.98 22.41
CA GLU A 63 -25.87 8.20 21.67
C GLU A 63 -25.27 9.58 21.97
N LYS A 64 -26.09 10.63 22.13
CA LYS A 64 -25.58 11.97 22.51
C LYS A 64 -24.96 11.98 23.91
N GLU A 65 -25.46 11.15 24.81
CA GLU A 65 -24.93 11.04 26.18
C GLU A 65 -23.69 10.14 26.23
N ASP A 66 -23.71 9.01 25.55
CA ASP A 66 -22.56 8.09 25.46
C ASP A 66 -22.43 7.44 24.08
N PRO A 67 -21.66 8.06 23.15
CA PRO A 67 -21.47 7.53 21.80
C PRO A 67 -20.75 6.18 21.76
N ILE A 68 -20.00 5.82 22.81
CA ILE A 68 -19.27 4.54 22.87
C ILE A 68 -20.25 3.40 23.12
N GLU A 69 -21.16 3.58 24.04
CA GLU A 69 -22.12 2.55 24.42
C GLU A 69 -23.29 2.47 23.43
N TRP A 70 -23.83 3.62 22.98
CA TRP A 70 -25.07 3.70 22.22
C TRP A 70 -24.88 4.05 20.72
N GLY A 71 -23.69 4.45 20.30
CA GLY A 71 -23.45 4.72 18.89
C GLY A 71 -23.54 3.44 18.05
N TRP A 72 -23.93 3.59 16.79
CA TRP A 72 -24.04 2.48 15.86
C TRP A 72 -22.69 1.84 15.53
N THR A 73 -22.62 0.51 15.63
CA THR A 73 -21.45 -0.26 15.18
C THR A 73 -21.74 -0.86 13.82
N LEU A 74 -21.05 -0.36 12.80
CA LEU A 74 -21.24 -0.80 11.44
C LEU A 74 -20.66 -2.22 11.21
N PRO A 75 -21.14 -2.96 10.21
CA PRO A 75 -20.67 -4.33 9.94
C PRO A 75 -19.16 -4.44 9.76
N GLY A 76 -18.52 -3.47 9.09
CA GLY A 76 -17.06 -3.41 8.93
C GLY A 76 -16.34 -3.25 10.26
N TRP A 77 -16.86 -2.39 11.15
CA TRP A 77 -16.29 -2.15 12.48
C TRP A 77 -16.39 -3.40 13.36
N ARG A 78 -17.53 -4.08 13.32
CA ARG A 78 -17.75 -5.30 14.08
C ARG A 78 -16.75 -6.39 13.72
N ARG A 79 -16.45 -6.57 12.42
CA ARG A 79 -15.42 -7.53 11.97
C ARG A 79 -14.02 -7.23 12.53
N VAL A 80 -13.65 -5.95 12.65
CA VAL A 80 -12.37 -5.57 13.28
C VAL A 80 -12.38 -5.97 14.75
N MET A 81 -13.49 -5.68 15.47
CA MET A 81 -13.61 -5.98 16.90
C MET A 81 -13.65 -7.48 17.18
N GLU A 82 -14.33 -8.27 16.35
CA GLU A 82 -14.38 -9.73 16.45
C GLU A 82 -12.98 -10.37 16.33
N ASN A 83 -12.10 -9.78 15.52
CA ASN A 83 -10.74 -10.25 15.33
C ASN A 83 -9.71 -9.52 16.21
N TRP A 84 -10.14 -8.69 17.16
CA TRP A 84 -9.24 -7.82 17.92
C TRP A 84 -8.16 -8.58 18.68
N LYS A 85 -8.53 -9.68 19.33
CA LYS A 85 -7.60 -10.49 20.15
C LYS A 85 -6.47 -11.12 19.32
N ASP A 86 -6.82 -11.66 18.17
CA ASP A 86 -5.95 -12.47 17.33
C ASP A 86 -5.18 -11.68 16.29
N THR A 87 -5.36 -10.34 16.26
CA THR A 87 -4.77 -9.48 15.25
C THR A 87 -3.97 -8.37 15.91
N LYS A 88 -2.71 -8.24 15.55
CA LYS A 88 -1.83 -7.15 16.00
C LYS A 88 -1.92 -5.93 15.09
N ILE A 89 -2.11 -6.16 13.79
CA ILE A 89 -2.12 -5.11 12.76
C ILE A 89 -3.46 -5.16 12.03
N HIS A 90 -4.28 -4.14 12.24
CA HIS A 90 -5.57 -3.97 11.59
C HIS A 90 -5.44 -2.91 10.48
N VAL A 91 -5.59 -3.32 9.25
CA VAL A 91 -5.50 -2.44 8.08
C VAL A 91 -6.91 -2.22 7.52
N CYS A 92 -7.46 -1.03 7.71
CA CYS A 92 -8.80 -0.66 7.23
C CYS A 92 -8.67 0.10 5.91
N LEU A 93 -8.65 -0.64 4.81
CA LEU A 93 -8.70 -0.07 3.47
C LEU A 93 -10.15 0.27 3.13
N GLY A 94 -10.39 1.46 2.63
CA GLY A 94 -11.76 1.79 2.32
C GLY A 94 -11.94 3.01 1.46
N GLY A 95 -13.09 3.05 0.82
CA GLY A 95 -13.53 4.17 0.01
C GLY A 95 -13.74 5.46 0.81
N ASN A 96 -14.00 6.54 0.09
CA ASN A 96 -14.34 7.81 0.71
C ASN A 96 -15.67 7.66 1.50
N ARG A 97 -15.74 8.31 2.66
CA ARG A 97 -16.92 8.30 3.54
C ARG A 97 -17.37 6.90 4.01
N SER A 98 -16.51 5.91 3.96
CA SER A 98 -16.75 4.57 4.50
C SER A 98 -16.62 4.51 6.04
N SER A 99 -16.53 5.65 6.71
CA SER A 99 -16.49 5.82 8.17
C SER A 99 -15.22 5.25 8.86
N LYS A 100 -14.12 5.05 8.14
CA LYS A 100 -12.85 4.53 8.69
C LYS A 100 -12.30 5.37 9.84
N THR A 101 -12.12 6.68 9.61
CA THR A 101 -11.56 7.62 10.60
C THR A 101 -12.49 7.78 11.80
N THR A 102 -13.80 7.78 11.58
CA THR A 102 -14.81 7.81 12.67
C THR A 102 -14.71 6.54 13.52
N PHE A 103 -14.60 5.38 12.89
CA PHE A 103 -14.38 4.11 13.58
C PHE A 103 -13.14 4.14 14.45
N ALA A 104 -12.00 4.49 13.84
CA ALA A 104 -10.73 4.52 14.56
C ALA A 104 -10.80 5.50 15.75
N SER A 105 -11.29 6.72 15.55
CA SER A 105 -11.41 7.71 16.61
C SER A 105 -12.30 7.24 17.77
N ARG A 106 -13.42 6.58 17.47
CA ARG A 106 -14.30 5.99 18.48
C ARG A 106 -13.61 4.84 19.21
N LEU A 107 -12.87 4.01 18.49
CA LEU A 107 -12.12 2.91 19.07
C LEU A 107 -11.01 3.42 20.00
N LEU A 108 -10.30 4.51 19.67
CA LEU A 108 -9.33 5.11 20.58
C LEU A 108 -9.96 5.54 21.91
N VAL A 109 -11.15 6.14 21.88
CA VAL A 109 -11.89 6.51 23.10
C VAL A 109 -12.31 5.26 23.89
N HIS A 110 -12.82 4.24 23.20
CA HIS A 110 -13.21 2.97 23.81
C HIS A 110 -12.02 2.30 24.51
N LEU A 111 -10.86 2.23 23.86
CA LEU A 111 -9.63 1.69 24.44
C LEU A 111 -9.17 2.51 25.66
N ALA A 112 -9.21 3.85 25.54
CA ALA A 112 -8.83 4.75 26.63
C ALA A 112 -9.74 4.63 27.87
N GLN A 113 -10.98 4.16 27.71
CA GLN A 113 -11.90 3.90 28.82
C GLN A 113 -11.69 2.53 29.47
N ASN A 114 -11.25 1.54 28.69
CA ASN A 114 -11.20 0.14 29.14
C ASN A 114 -9.80 -0.31 29.55
N ILE A 115 -8.73 0.34 29.04
CA ILE A 115 -7.35 0.01 29.42
C ILE A 115 -6.88 1.05 30.44
N PRO A 116 -6.58 0.67 31.68
CA PRO A 116 -6.07 1.58 32.70
C PRO A 116 -4.75 2.20 32.26
N GLU A 117 -4.64 3.52 32.44
CA GLU A 117 -3.41 4.30 32.14
C GLU A 117 -2.86 4.09 30.72
N ALA A 118 -3.73 3.80 29.74
CA ALA A 118 -3.31 3.54 28.40
C ALA A 118 -2.59 4.74 27.77
N GLU A 119 -1.51 4.47 27.09
CA GLU A 119 -0.90 5.39 26.14
C GLU A 119 -1.33 5.01 24.72
N ILE A 120 -2.07 5.91 24.08
CA ILE A 120 -2.65 5.72 22.75
C ILE A 120 -2.13 6.84 21.86
N ARG A 121 -1.78 6.52 20.61
CA ARG A 121 -1.26 7.48 19.64
C ARG A 121 -2.19 7.56 18.43
N SER A 122 -2.56 8.77 18.04
CA SER A 122 -3.27 9.05 16.79
C SER A 122 -2.38 9.88 15.89
N MET A 123 -2.07 9.37 14.70
CA MET A 123 -1.07 9.95 13.79
C MET A 123 -1.72 10.34 12.48
N HIS A 124 -1.37 11.51 11.96
CA HIS A 124 -1.91 12.10 10.74
C HIS A 124 -0.83 12.70 9.86
N VAL A 125 -1.20 13.02 8.62
CA VAL A 125 -0.28 13.66 7.66
C VAL A 125 0.20 15.02 8.16
N SER A 126 -0.69 15.83 8.75
CA SER A 126 -0.36 17.15 9.27
C SER A 126 -1.18 17.49 10.52
N GLU A 127 -0.79 18.53 11.23
CA GLU A 127 -1.51 18.99 12.41
C GLU A 127 -2.90 19.54 12.06
N GLU A 128 -3.03 20.26 10.94
CA GLU A 128 -4.32 20.76 10.48
C GLU A 128 -5.31 19.61 10.24
N ARG A 129 -4.84 18.52 9.61
CA ARG A 129 -5.66 17.31 9.41
C ARG A 129 -5.98 16.63 10.71
N SER A 130 -5.04 16.54 11.64
CA SER A 130 -5.28 16.00 12.97
C SER A 130 -6.40 16.76 13.69
N VAL A 131 -6.35 18.11 13.68
CA VAL A 131 -7.35 18.97 14.33
C VAL A 131 -8.72 18.89 13.65
N SER A 132 -8.77 18.97 12.31
CA SER A 132 -10.04 18.98 11.55
C SER A 132 -10.76 17.64 11.57
N ASP A 133 -10.03 16.55 11.63
CA ASP A 133 -10.57 15.20 11.47
C ASP A 133 -10.50 14.41 12.80
N SER A 134 -9.38 13.78 13.14
CA SER A 134 -9.32 12.86 14.26
C SER A 134 -9.62 13.49 15.62
N GLN A 135 -9.01 14.65 15.93
CA GLN A 135 -9.26 15.29 17.24
C GLN A 135 -10.72 15.68 17.39
N ARG A 136 -11.34 16.13 16.30
CA ARG A 136 -12.77 16.43 16.27
C ARG A 136 -13.60 15.17 16.50
N TYR A 137 -13.32 14.09 15.76
CA TYR A 137 -14.07 12.84 15.95
C TYR A 137 -13.84 12.21 17.33
N VAL A 138 -12.62 12.28 17.87
CA VAL A 138 -12.35 11.85 19.26
C VAL A 138 -13.18 12.68 20.24
N TRP A 139 -13.22 14.01 20.07
CA TRP A 139 -14.07 14.87 20.91
C TRP A 139 -15.55 14.50 20.79
N ASP A 140 -16.05 14.31 19.56
CA ASP A 140 -17.45 13.97 19.32
C ASP A 140 -17.82 12.61 19.94
N CYS A 141 -16.92 11.64 19.93
CA CYS A 141 -17.09 10.32 20.51
C CYS A 141 -16.94 10.27 22.05
N LEU A 142 -16.44 11.34 22.70
CA LEU A 142 -16.35 11.36 24.16
C LEU A 142 -17.75 11.38 24.78
N PRO A 143 -18.03 10.56 25.82
CA PRO A 143 -19.23 10.65 26.61
C PRO A 143 -19.49 12.05 27.16
N ALA A 144 -20.75 12.47 27.17
CA ALA A 144 -21.13 13.82 27.63
C ALA A 144 -20.69 14.12 29.08
N ARG A 145 -20.63 13.08 29.94
CA ARG A 145 -20.09 13.21 31.31
C ARG A 145 -18.66 13.71 31.35
N TYR A 146 -17.82 13.35 30.39
CA TYR A 146 -16.44 13.81 30.30
C TYR A 146 -16.35 15.25 29.76
N LYS A 147 -17.16 15.60 28.78
CA LYS A 147 -17.22 16.95 28.19
C LYS A 147 -17.70 17.99 29.22
N ARG A 148 -18.58 17.59 30.15
CA ARG A 148 -19.11 18.46 31.25
C ARG A 148 -18.10 18.66 32.36
N SER A 149 -17.08 17.82 32.48
CA SER A 149 -16.08 17.93 33.54
C SER A 149 -15.13 19.11 33.27
N LYS A 150 -15.14 20.09 34.20
CA LYS A 150 -14.22 21.25 34.18
C LYS A 150 -12.91 20.99 34.93
N LYS A 151 -12.70 19.78 35.45
CA LYS A 151 -11.49 19.43 36.18
C LYS A 151 -10.27 19.47 35.26
N LYS A 152 -9.23 20.15 35.75
CA LYS A 152 -7.91 20.17 35.13
C LYS A 152 -6.92 19.65 36.15
N SER A 153 -6.21 18.60 35.83
CA SER A 153 -5.07 18.12 36.59
C SER A 153 -4.10 17.47 35.61
N GLU A 154 -2.92 17.16 36.04
CA GLU A 154 -1.98 16.37 35.24
C GLU A 154 -2.56 14.99 34.86
N ASN A 155 -3.49 14.50 35.68
CA ASN A 155 -4.14 13.19 35.53
C ASN A 155 -5.46 13.22 34.75
N HIS A 156 -5.97 14.40 34.41
CA HIS A 156 -7.23 14.57 33.65
C HIS A 156 -7.25 15.94 32.96
N SER A 157 -7.28 15.95 31.63
CA SER A 157 -7.39 17.18 30.85
C SER A 157 -8.03 16.92 29.47
N LEU A 158 -9.26 17.43 29.32
CA LEU A 158 -10.02 17.34 28.09
C LEU A 158 -10.36 18.74 27.55
N GLN A 159 -9.33 19.59 27.43
CA GLN A 159 -9.49 20.93 26.87
C GLN A 159 -9.44 20.86 25.35
N TYR A 160 -10.55 21.11 24.73
CA TYR A 160 -10.72 21.07 23.28
C TYR A 160 -11.35 22.36 22.76
N THR A 161 -10.88 22.84 21.63
CA THR A 161 -11.52 23.89 20.84
C THR A 161 -11.57 23.45 19.39
N GLN A 162 -12.64 23.81 18.69
CA GLN A 162 -12.81 23.44 17.29
C GLN A 162 -11.67 24.00 16.40
N LYS A 163 -11.09 25.16 16.77
CA LYS A 163 -10.02 25.82 16.00
C LYS A 163 -8.66 25.16 16.22
N ASN A 164 -8.33 24.78 17.45
CA ASN A 164 -6.98 24.40 17.82
C ASN A 164 -6.86 22.93 18.27
N GLY A 165 -7.97 22.18 18.28
CA GLY A 165 -8.01 20.80 18.78
C GLY A 165 -7.83 20.72 20.29
N PHE A 166 -7.27 19.60 20.76
CA PHE A 166 -6.94 19.36 22.16
C PHE A 166 -5.69 20.14 22.58
N ASN A 167 -5.73 20.69 23.78
CA ASN A 167 -4.61 21.43 24.33
C ASN A 167 -3.35 20.57 24.39
N ALA A 168 -2.21 21.13 23.96
CA ALA A 168 -0.92 20.45 23.87
C ALA A 168 -0.96 19.13 23.06
N GLY A 169 -1.90 19.00 22.11
CA GLY A 169 -2.01 17.82 21.24
C GLY A 169 -2.29 16.52 21.99
N LYS A 170 -2.99 16.58 23.13
CA LYS A 170 -3.33 15.39 23.91
C LYS A 170 -4.66 15.50 24.64
N ALA A 171 -5.36 14.38 24.72
CA ALA A 171 -6.58 14.21 25.53
C ALA A 171 -6.26 13.24 26.67
N ILE A 172 -6.40 13.69 27.92
CA ILE A 172 -6.20 12.87 29.13
C ILE A 172 -7.58 12.61 29.71
N LEU A 173 -8.05 11.38 29.61
CA LEU A 173 -9.35 10.95 30.15
C LEU A 173 -9.30 10.86 31.69
N PRO A 174 -10.43 10.91 32.37
CA PRO A 174 -10.49 10.58 33.79
C PRO A 174 -10.03 9.15 34.06
N PRO A 175 -9.37 8.86 35.19
CA PRO A 175 -9.13 7.49 35.62
C PRO A 175 -10.44 6.69 35.65
N THR A 176 -10.48 5.57 34.98
CA THR A 176 -11.68 4.71 34.86
C THR A 176 -11.60 3.46 35.73
N HIS A 177 -10.38 3.11 36.16
CA HIS A 177 -10.14 1.96 37.04
C HIS A 177 -9.80 2.43 38.46
N PRO A 178 -10.30 1.74 39.52
CA PRO A 178 -10.03 2.12 40.93
C PRO A 178 -8.54 2.20 41.30
N ASP A 179 -7.73 1.36 40.68
CA ASP A 179 -6.28 1.28 40.94
C ASP A 179 -5.45 2.17 40.00
N ALA A 180 -6.08 2.92 39.10
CA ALA A 180 -5.38 3.82 38.19
C ALA A 180 -5.06 5.15 38.87
N GLU A 181 -3.79 5.51 38.92
CA GLU A 181 -3.32 6.79 39.48
C GLU A 181 -3.60 7.95 38.50
N ARG A 182 -3.57 7.68 37.20
CA ARG A 182 -3.83 8.66 36.14
C ARG A 182 -4.83 8.13 35.10
N GLY A 183 -5.40 9.03 34.34
CA GLY A 183 -6.25 8.67 33.21
C GLY A 183 -5.42 8.24 31.99
N SER A 184 -6.06 7.46 31.10
CA SER A 184 -5.49 7.11 29.82
C SER A 184 -5.31 8.35 28.95
N THR A 185 -4.26 8.39 28.15
CA THR A 185 -3.90 9.53 27.33
C THR A 185 -3.91 9.18 25.85
N ILE A 186 -4.62 9.98 25.06
CA ILE A 186 -4.55 9.94 23.59
C ILE A 186 -3.68 11.11 23.15
N PHE A 187 -2.55 10.80 22.53
CA PHE A 187 -1.63 11.77 21.94
C PHE A 187 -1.92 11.92 20.46
N PHE A 188 -1.87 13.14 19.97
CA PHE A 188 -2.03 13.45 18.55
C PHE A 188 -0.68 13.89 17.98
N ASN A 189 -0.17 13.10 17.05
CA ASN A 189 1.10 13.32 16.39
C ASN A 189 0.89 13.44 14.86
N ASN A 190 1.90 13.91 14.14
CA ASN A 190 1.84 13.95 12.68
C ASN A 190 3.13 13.44 12.03
N TYR A 191 3.01 12.96 10.79
CA TYR A 191 4.14 12.38 10.06
C TYR A 191 5.22 13.40 9.73
N ARG A 192 4.89 14.68 9.59
CA ARG A 192 5.89 15.75 9.38
C ARG A 192 6.85 15.88 10.55
N GLN A 193 6.38 15.69 11.79
CA GLN A 193 7.24 15.65 12.97
C GLN A 193 8.25 14.51 12.88
N TYR A 194 7.81 13.31 12.49
CA TYR A 194 8.69 12.18 12.27
C TYR A 194 9.71 12.44 11.16
N MET A 195 9.27 13.02 10.04
CA MET A 195 10.15 13.33 8.91
C MET A 195 11.21 14.38 9.26
N ALA A 196 10.88 15.30 10.17
CA ALA A 196 11.80 16.34 10.66
C ALA A 196 12.80 15.77 11.68
N ASP A 197 12.33 14.94 12.59
CA ASP A 197 13.13 14.32 13.63
C ASP A 197 12.58 12.93 14.01
N PRO A 198 13.10 11.85 13.42
CA PRO A 198 12.67 10.49 13.72
C PRO A 198 12.85 10.10 15.20
N GLN A 199 13.76 10.74 15.94
CA GLN A 199 14.02 10.42 17.35
C GLN A 199 12.83 10.79 18.25
N ILE A 200 11.95 11.70 17.84
CA ILE A 200 10.71 12.02 18.55
C ILE A 200 9.82 10.78 18.76
N PHE A 201 9.94 9.80 17.87
CA PHE A 201 9.19 8.54 17.94
C PHE A 201 9.94 7.43 18.66
N GLU A 202 11.10 7.72 19.25
CA GLU A 202 11.85 6.79 20.08
C GLU A 202 11.55 7.02 21.57
N GLY A 203 11.75 5.99 22.38
CA GLY A 203 11.68 6.08 23.83
C GLY A 203 10.28 6.08 24.45
N TRP A 204 9.20 5.80 23.67
CA TRP A 204 7.87 5.59 24.21
C TRP A 204 7.28 4.26 23.76
N ALA A 205 6.32 3.75 24.51
CA ALA A 205 5.54 2.56 24.18
C ALA A 205 4.06 2.91 24.13
N ALA A 206 3.29 2.20 23.30
CA ALA A 206 1.86 2.45 23.16
C ALA A 206 1.03 1.16 23.27
N HIS A 207 -0.19 1.30 23.81
CA HIS A 207 -1.19 0.24 23.83
C HIS A 207 -1.95 0.16 22.50
N CYS A 208 -2.08 1.29 21.81
CA CYS A 208 -2.65 1.36 20.47
C CYS A 208 -2.04 2.54 19.71
N ILE A 209 -1.77 2.32 18.43
CA ILE A 209 -1.42 3.36 17.47
C ILE A 209 -2.42 3.33 16.35
N HIS A 210 -3.06 4.46 16.08
CA HIS A 210 -3.85 4.69 14.89
C HIS A 210 -3.06 5.58 13.94
N ALA A 211 -2.87 5.14 12.72
CA ALA A 211 -2.27 5.93 11.65
C ALA A 211 -3.30 6.16 10.55
N ASP A 212 -3.70 7.42 10.38
CA ASP A 212 -4.67 7.84 9.37
C ASP A 212 -3.93 8.34 8.12
N GLU A 213 -4.41 7.92 6.98
CA GLU A 213 -3.77 7.98 5.66
C GLU A 213 -2.59 7.00 5.54
N GLU A 214 -2.18 6.76 4.31
CA GLU A 214 -1.08 5.85 4.01
C GLU A 214 0.25 6.40 4.53
N ILE A 215 1.00 5.54 5.19
CA ILE A 215 2.30 5.89 5.79
C ILE A 215 3.46 5.27 5.02
N PRO A 216 4.62 5.92 4.97
CA PRO A 216 5.84 5.32 4.46
C PRO A 216 6.22 4.06 5.26
N GLU A 217 6.78 3.07 4.58
CA GLU A 217 7.13 1.77 5.18
C GLU A 217 8.12 1.87 6.36
N ASN A 218 9.05 2.82 6.30
CA ASN A 218 9.99 3.08 7.40
C ASN A 218 9.27 3.56 8.68
N ILE A 219 8.23 4.39 8.54
CA ILE A 219 7.38 4.80 9.66
C ILE A 219 6.61 3.58 10.19
N PHE A 220 6.04 2.76 9.31
CA PHE A 220 5.33 1.54 9.68
C PHE A 220 6.16 0.64 10.59
N ASN A 221 7.40 0.33 10.20
CA ASN A 221 8.31 -0.50 10.99
C ASN A 221 8.66 0.12 12.35
N THR A 222 8.85 1.45 12.40
CA THR A 222 9.08 2.17 13.65
C THR A 222 7.88 2.06 14.59
N LEU A 223 6.66 2.23 14.07
CA LEU A 223 5.44 2.12 14.88
C LEU A 223 5.24 0.71 15.44
N LEU A 224 5.55 -0.34 14.68
CA LEU A 224 5.48 -1.71 15.17
C LEU A 224 6.41 -1.96 16.37
N ALA A 225 7.61 -1.38 16.35
CA ALA A 225 8.54 -1.49 17.47
C ALA A 225 7.99 -0.82 18.75
N ARG A 226 7.21 0.27 18.62
CA ARG A 226 6.61 0.99 19.76
C ARG A 226 5.44 0.25 20.44
N LEU A 227 4.95 -0.81 19.82
CA LEU A 227 3.85 -1.63 20.36
C LEU A 227 4.34 -2.85 21.16
N THR A 228 5.63 -3.13 21.15
CA THR A 228 6.19 -4.37 21.69
C THR A 228 6.03 -4.46 23.21
N ASP A 229 6.33 -3.40 23.94
CA ASP A 229 6.35 -3.41 25.41
C ASP A 229 4.96 -3.56 26.04
N ASN A 230 3.93 -3.05 25.36
CA ASN A 230 2.55 -3.07 25.83
C ASN A 230 1.69 -4.11 25.10
N HIS A 231 2.28 -4.98 24.27
CA HIS A 231 1.54 -5.89 23.38
C HIS A 231 0.44 -5.18 22.59
N GLY A 232 0.74 -3.95 22.17
CA GLY A 232 -0.22 -3.02 21.58
C GLY A 232 -0.69 -3.43 20.20
N ARG A 233 -1.68 -2.68 19.67
CA ARG A 233 -2.28 -2.89 18.35
C ARG A 233 -2.02 -1.70 17.43
N LEU A 234 -1.76 -1.98 16.16
CA LEU A 234 -1.67 -0.97 15.09
C LEU A 234 -2.96 -0.97 14.28
N ILE A 235 -3.52 0.22 14.07
CA ILE A 235 -4.67 0.43 13.19
C ILE A 235 -4.24 1.38 12.09
N LEU A 236 -4.31 0.94 10.85
CA LEU A 236 -4.11 1.78 9.67
C LEU A 236 -5.45 2.05 9.01
N THR A 237 -5.75 3.31 8.73
CA THR A 237 -6.97 3.70 8.01
C THR A 237 -6.62 4.56 6.81
N PHE A 238 -6.77 4.06 5.60
CA PHE A 238 -6.47 4.84 4.41
C PHE A 238 -7.27 4.41 3.17
N THR A 239 -7.23 5.24 2.16
CA THR A 239 -7.75 4.97 0.82
C THR A 239 -6.55 4.80 -0.12
N THR A 240 -6.51 3.73 -0.88
CA THR A 240 -5.39 3.31 -1.73
C THR A 240 -5.25 4.17 -3.00
N LEU A 241 -5.17 5.50 -2.84
CA LEU A 241 -5.11 6.44 -3.96
C LEU A 241 -3.79 6.41 -4.71
N GLN A 242 -2.72 5.98 -4.04
CA GLN A 242 -1.39 5.86 -4.62
C GLN A 242 -1.15 4.50 -5.29
N GLY A 243 -2.19 3.64 -5.33
CA GLY A 243 -2.11 2.34 -5.97
C GLY A 243 -1.35 1.29 -5.16
N TYR A 244 -0.48 0.55 -5.84
CA TYR A 244 0.30 -0.55 -5.26
C TYR A 244 1.64 -0.05 -4.71
N THR A 245 1.61 0.82 -3.72
CA THR A 245 2.84 1.22 -3.03
C THR A 245 3.53 0.01 -2.37
N PRO A 246 4.81 0.13 -2.00
CA PRO A 246 5.54 -0.95 -1.33
C PRO A 246 4.84 -1.49 -0.09
N LEU A 247 4.32 -0.60 0.77
CA LEU A 247 3.57 -1.00 1.96
C LEU A 247 2.28 -1.74 1.58
N VAL A 248 1.50 -1.21 0.63
CA VAL A 248 0.26 -1.84 0.15
C VAL A 248 0.55 -3.21 -0.45
N ASN A 249 1.59 -3.34 -1.27
CA ASN A 249 2.00 -4.61 -1.86
C ASN A 249 2.39 -5.64 -0.79
N SER A 250 3.20 -5.23 0.20
CA SER A 250 3.61 -6.09 1.31
C SER A 250 2.40 -6.58 2.12
N LEU A 251 1.48 -5.68 2.44
CA LEU A 251 0.24 -6.00 3.15
C LEU A 251 -0.63 -6.98 2.36
N LEU A 252 -0.86 -6.74 1.07
CA LEU A 252 -1.70 -7.59 0.22
C LEU A 252 -1.13 -9.00 0.02
N LYS A 253 0.19 -9.14 -0.04
CA LYS A 253 0.86 -10.44 -0.18
C LYS A 253 0.87 -11.24 1.13
N GLY A 254 0.93 -10.56 2.28
CA GLY A 254 1.17 -11.18 3.58
C GLY A 254 -0.06 -11.35 4.45
N ALA A 255 -0.97 -10.39 4.45
CA ALA A 255 -2.06 -10.31 5.41
C ALA A 255 -3.28 -11.16 5.04
N THR A 256 -4.02 -11.59 6.06
CA THR A 256 -5.37 -12.13 5.87
C THR A 256 -6.32 -11.02 5.39
N THR A 257 -7.09 -11.27 4.34
CA THR A 257 -8.01 -10.29 3.76
C THR A 257 -9.46 -10.59 4.17
N VAL A 258 -10.13 -9.57 4.73
CA VAL A 258 -11.56 -9.62 5.10
C VAL A 258 -12.33 -8.64 4.23
N ARG A 259 -13.22 -9.14 3.38
CA ARG A 259 -13.95 -8.35 2.39
C ARG A 259 -15.23 -7.73 2.97
N SER A 260 -15.75 -6.70 2.31
CA SER A 260 -17.09 -6.19 2.59
C SER A 260 -18.15 -7.26 2.27
N LYS A 261 -19.28 -7.24 2.99
CA LYS A 261 -20.44 -8.08 2.66
C LYS A 261 -20.96 -7.87 1.24
N TYR A 262 -20.69 -6.71 0.65
CA TYR A 262 -21.10 -6.36 -0.72
C TYR A 262 -20.11 -6.80 -1.79
N SER A 263 -18.95 -7.36 -1.43
CA SER A 263 -17.96 -7.82 -2.42
C SER A 263 -18.49 -8.89 -3.36
N ALA A 264 -19.48 -9.67 -2.92
CA ALA A 264 -20.19 -10.63 -3.76
C ALA A 264 -20.94 -10.00 -4.96
N LEU A 265 -21.16 -8.68 -4.95
CA LEU A 265 -21.71 -7.96 -6.11
C LEU A 265 -20.70 -7.82 -7.25
N MET A 266 -19.41 -7.83 -6.92
CA MET A 266 -18.32 -7.74 -7.89
C MET A 266 -17.84 -9.13 -8.30
N ASP A 267 -17.67 -10.05 -7.35
CA ASP A 267 -17.22 -11.41 -7.60
C ASP A 267 -17.83 -12.37 -6.56
N LYS A 268 -18.76 -13.19 -7.00
CA LYS A 268 -19.50 -14.14 -6.15
C LYS A 268 -18.66 -15.33 -5.68
N GLU A 269 -17.57 -15.65 -6.39
CA GLU A 269 -16.75 -16.82 -6.12
C GLU A 269 -15.71 -16.54 -5.01
N LEU A 270 -15.40 -15.26 -4.74
CA LEU A 270 -14.41 -14.90 -3.74
C LEU A 270 -14.97 -15.03 -2.31
N PRO A 271 -14.26 -15.74 -1.42
CA PRO A 271 -14.65 -15.86 -0.03
C PRO A 271 -14.62 -14.49 0.68
N LEU A 272 -15.47 -14.32 1.72
CA LEU A 272 -15.47 -13.11 2.53
C LEU A 272 -14.16 -12.94 3.31
N GLU A 273 -13.53 -14.05 3.70
CA GLU A 273 -12.22 -14.04 4.34
C GLU A 273 -11.25 -14.93 3.58
N GLN A 274 -10.11 -14.36 3.20
CA GLN A 274 -9.01 -15.07 2.58
C GLN A 274 -7.84 -15.12 3.56
N VAL A 275 -7.66 -16.26 4.20
CA VAL A 275 -6.64 -16.47 5.22
C VAL A 275 -5.25 -16.55 4.58
N SER A 276 -4.28 -15.88 5.20
CA SER A 276 -2.87 -15.97 4.86
C SER A 276 -2.04 -16.46 6.05
N ALA A 277 -1.16 -17.41 5.81
CA ALA A 277 -0.20 -17.89 6.81
C ALA A 277 1.09 -17.05 6.86
N ASN A 278 1.33 -16.19 5.87
CA ASN A 278 2.57 -15.42 5.76
C ASN A 278 2.68 -14.34 6.85
N TRP A 279 1.55 -13.74 7.22
CA TRP A 279 1.49 -12.70 8.25
C TRP A 279 0.22 -12.90 9.11
N PRO A 280 0.21 -13.88 9.99
CA PRO A 280 -1.01 -14.37 10.65
C PRO A 280 -1.65 -13.34 11.59
N ASP A 281 -0.88 -12.42 12.15
CA ASP A 281 -1.34 -11.36 13.06
C ASP A 281 -1.66 -10.04 12.35
N CYS A 282 -1.74 -10.04 11.02
CA CYS A 282 -2.12 -8.90 10.18
C CYS A 282 -3.38 -9.20 9.39
N ARG A 283 -4.38 -8.32 9.47
CA ARG A 283 -5.63 -8.43 8.70
C ARG A 283 -5.95 -7.14 7.98
N ILE A 284 -6.36 -7.26 6.71
CA ILE A 284 -6.88 -6.19 5.88
C ILE A 284 -8.41 -6.30 5.86
N TYR A 285 -9.08 -5.22 6.24
CA TYR A 285 -10.53 -5.08 6.20
C TYR A 285 -10.91 -4.08 5.12
N TYR A 286 -11.74 -4.49 4.18
CA TYR A 286 -12.28 -3.59 3.17
C TYR A 286 -13.56 -2.92 3.66
N PHE A 287 -13.53 -1.59 3.74
CA PHE A 287 -14.65 -0.73 4.10
C PHE A 287 -15.18 -0.05 2.84
N TRP A 288 -16.24 -0.57 2.29
CA TRP A 288 -16.87 0.06 1.14
C TRP A 288 -17.70 1.26 1.57
N SER A 289 -17.81 2.27 0.72
CA SER A 289 -18.64 3.43 0.99
C SER A 289 -20.11 3.06 1.22
N GLN A 290 -20.57 1.98 0.60
CA GLN A 290 -21.92 1.41 0.78
C GLN A 290 -22.14 0.74 2.14
N ASP A 291 -21.08 0.40 2.88
CA ASP A 291 -21.19 -0.12 4.24
C ASP A 291 -21.62 0.97 5.24
N SER A 292 -21.57 2.25 4.84
CA SER A 292 -21.94 3.39 5.69
C SER A 292 -23.38 3.83 5.43
N PRO A 293 -24.29 3.67 6.41
CA PRO A 293 -25.69 4.11 6.26
C PRO A 293 -25.85 5.64 6.28
N PHE A 294 -24.81 6.37 6.65
CA PHE A 294 -24.82 7.84 6.75
C PHE A 294 -24.54 8.54 5.41
N VAL A 295 -24.37 7.80 4.35
CA VAL A 295 -24.03 8.31 3.02
C VAL A 295 -25.06 7.82 2.02
N ASP A 296 -25.57 8.72 1.20
CA ASP A 296 -26.32 8.32 0.01
C ASP A 296 -25.37 7.65 -0.98
N SER A 297 -25.35 6.33 -0.97
CA SER A 297 -24.50 5.53 -1.84
C SER A 297 -24.80 5.73 -3.32
N ASN A 298 -26.06 6.01 -3.69
CA ASN A 298 -26.45 6.28 -5.08
C ASN A 298 -25.85 7.62 -5.56
N GLU A 299 -25.91 8.66 -4.71
CA GLU A 299 -25.29 9.96 -5.02
C GLU A 299 -23.77 9.83 -5.15
N LEU A 300 -23.14 9.04 -4.29
CA LEU A 300 -21.71 8.80 -4.33
C LEU A 300 -21.30 8.05 -5.60
N VAL A 301 -22.01 6.98 -5.95
CA VAL A 301 -21.78 6.24 -7.21
C VAL A 301 -21.97 7.15 -8.42
N ARG A 302 -23.02 8.00 -8.41
CA ARG A 302 -23.26 8.97 -9.47
C ARG A 302 -22.13 9.99 -9.60
N THR A 303 -21.58 10.46 -8.48
CA THR A 303 -20.44 11.40 -8.46
C THR A 303 -19.21 10.79 -9.14
N TYR A 304 -18.95 9.51 -8.91
CA TYR A 304 -17.80 8.82 -9.50
C TYR A 304 -18.11 8.13 -10.84
N SER A 305 -19.35 8.19 -11.36
CA SER A 305 -19.77 7.45 -12.56
C SER A 305 -18.93 7.74 -13.80
N LYS A 306 -18.44 8.99 -13.93
CA LYS A 306 -17.62 9.44 -15.07
C LYS A 306 -16.12 9.31 -14.83
N GLN A 307 -15.70 8.84 -13.67
CA GLN A 307 -14.28 8.66 -13.35
C GLN A 307 -13.76 7.33 -13.92
N PRO A 308 -12.46 7.23 -14.20
CA PRO A 308 -11.82 5.96 -14.57
C PRO A 308 -12.15 4.83 -13.57
N GLN A 309 -12.12 3.58 -14.03
CA GLN A 309 -12.45 2.42 -13.19
C GLN A 309 -11.54 2.32 -11.95
N GLU A 310 -10.28 2.61 -12.13
CA GLU A 310 -9.26 2.63 -11.07
C GLU A 310 -9.64 3.61 -9.96
N VAL A 311 -10.09 4.83 -10.31
CA VAL A 311 -10.59 5.83 -9.35
C VAL A 311 -11.76 5.30 -8.56
N LYS A 312 -12.69 4.63 -9.25
CA LYS A 312 -13.87 4.05 -8.60
C LYS A 312 -13.47 2.97 -7.62
N LEU A 313 -12.54 2.08 -8.01
CA LEU A 313 -12.04 1.00 -7.17
C LEU A 313 -11.42 1.55 -5.87
N ALA A 314 -10.53 2.52 -5.97
CA ALA A 314 -9.90 3.12 -4.80
C ALA A 314 -10.90 3.94 -3.96
N ARG A 315 -11.68 4.84 -4.59
CA ARG A 315 -12.50 5.82 -3.88
C ARG A 315 -13.83 5.31 -3.34
N LEU A 316 -14.37 4.23 -3.91
CA LEU A 316 -15.62 3.62 -3.44
C LEU A 316 -15.38 2.38 -2.60
N PHE A 317 -14.34 1.61 -2.94
CA PHE A 317 -14.14 0.28 -2.38
C PHE A 317 -12.82 0.13 -1.60
N GLY A 318 -11.91 1.09 -1.69
CA GLY A 318 -10.58 1.00 -1.07
C GLY A 318 -9.70 -0.08 -1.70
N ILE A 319 -10.04 -0.52 -2.92
CA ILE A 319 -9.28 -1.53 -3.65
C ILE A 319 -8.15 -0.82 -4.39
N PRO A 320 -6.88 -1.16 -4.14
CA PRO A 320 -5.77 -0.58 -4.88
C PRO A 320 -5.87 -0.94 -6.35
N SER A 321 -5.51 -0.01 -7.18
CA SER A 321 -5.45 -0.16 -8.61
C SER A 321 -4.18 0.52 -9.11
N LYS A 322 -3.90 0.51 -10.40
CA LYS A 322 -2.76 1.23 -10.96
C LYS A 322 -2.73 2.68 -10.49
N SER A 323 -1.53 3.22 -10.33
CA SER A 323 -1.36 4.65 -10.10
C SER A 323 -1.99 5.46 -11.24
N PHE A 324 -2.76 6.50 -10.91
CA PHE A 324 -3.32 7.42 -11.90
C PHE A 324 -2.26 8.18 -12.67
N GLU A 325 -1.11 8.38 -12.04
CA GLU A 325 0.02 9.08 -12.59
C GLU A 325 0.94 8.16 -13.37
N GLY A 326 0.66 6.85 -13.38
CA GLY A 326 1.47 5.84 -14.07
C GLY A 326 1.60 6.11 -15.57
N LYS A 327 2.85 6.11 -16.07
CA LYS A 327 3.18 6.39 -17.47
C LYS A 327 2.80 5.24 -18.41
N PHE A 328 2.48 4.06 -17.89
CA PHE A 328 2.19 2.85 -18.66
C PHE A 328 0.73 2.40 -18.48
N ALA A 329 -0.20 3.27 -18.85
CA ALA A 329 -1.63 3.01 -18.70
C ALA A 329 -2.12 1.72 -19.42
N LYS A 330 -1.43 1.32 -20.49
CA LYS A 330 -1.75 0.11 -21.26
C LYS A 330 -1.19 -1.19 -20.67
N PHE A 331 -0.27 -1.11 -19.71
CA PHE A 331 0.23 -2.30 -19.04
C PHE A 331 -0.89 -2.91 -18.18
N GLN A 332 -1.19 -4.17 -18.39
CA GLN A 332 -2.18 -4.95 -17.63
C GLN A 332 -1.51 -6.23 -17.12
N ARG A 333 -1.54 -6.44 -15.79
CA ARG A 333 -0.89 -7.62 -15.19
C ARG A 333 -1.42 -8.92 -15.78
N GLU A 334 -2.74 -9.00 -15.98
CA GLU A 334 -3.44 -10.16 -16.52
C GLU A 334 -3.05 -10.48 -17.98
N THR A 335 -2.62 -9.47 -18.72
CA THR A 335 -2.28 -9.58 -20.14
C THR A 335 -0.77 -9.65 -20.37
N ASN A 336 0.00 -8.81 -19.67
CA ASN A 336 1.43 -8.63 -19.93
C ASN A 336 2.33 -9.47 -19.03
N VAL A 337 1.81 -10.08 -17.94
CA VAL A 337 2.60 -10.95 -17.06
C VAL A 337 2.23 -12.40 -17.33
N ILE A 338 3.23 -13.20 -17.59
CA ILE A 338 3.07 -14.64 -17.86
C ILE A 338 3.90 -15.46 -16.87
N GLU A 339 3.43 -16.65 -16.58
CA GLU A 339 4.19 -17.62 -15.78
C GLU A 339 5.52 -17.92 -16.46
N HIS A 340 6.60 -17.88 -15.70
CA HIS A 340 7.98 -18.08 -16.22
C HIS A 340 8.11 -19.34 -17.08
N SER A 341 7.55 -20.45 -16.63
CA SER A 341 7.56 -21.73 -17.32
C SER A 341 6.84 -21.73 -18.69
N LYS A 342 6.00 -20.73 -18.95
CA LYS A 342 5.23 -20.59 -20.20
C LYS A 342 5.88 -19.65 -21.22
N ILE A 343 7.01 -19.04 -20.89
CA ILE A 343 7.80 -18.25 -21.85
C ILE A 343 8.28 -19.18 -22.97
N PRO A 344 8.06 -18.85 -24.26
CA PRO A 344 8.28 -19.79 -25.37
C PRO A 344 9.65 -20.44 -25.39
N PHE A 345 10.73 -19.68 -25.17
CA PHE A 345 12.10 -20.19 -25.18
C PHE A 345 12.58 -20.78 -23.84
N ILE A 346 11.76 -20.68 -22.80
CA ILE A 346 11.93 -21.43 -21.54
C ILE A 346 11.21 -22.77 -21.64
N LEU A 347 9.98 -22.75 -22.19
CA LEU A 347 9.17 -23.94 -22.45
C LEU A 347 9.84 -24.86 -23.48
N ASP A 348 10.38 -24.28 -24.55
CA ASP A 348 11.13 -24.99 -25.59
C ASP A 348 12.52 -24.35 -25.78
N PRO A 349 13.56 -24.90 -25.15
CA PRO A 349 14.94 -24.40 -25.29
C PRO A 349 15.49 -24.39 -26.72
N SER A 350 14.85 -25.08 -27.66
CA SER A 350 15.22 -25.07 -29.08
C SER A 350 14.60 -23.89 -29.84
N ALA A 351 13.70 -23.12 -29.23
CA ALA A 351 13.07 -21.96 -29.86
C ALA A 351 14.12 -20.87 -30.14
N ASN A 352 14.09 -20.35 -31.36
CA ASN A 352 14.98 -19.27 -31.78
C ASN A 352 14.62 -17.97 -31.03
N VAL A 353 15.58 -17.44 -30.29
CA VAL A 353 15.44 -16.20 -29.52
C VAL A 353 16.75 -15.42 -29.56
N THR A 354 16.66 -14.11 -29.72
CA THR A 354 17.82 -13.22 -29.53
C THR A 354 17.77 -12.65 -28.13
N ARG A 355 18.82 -12.90 -27.32
CA ARG A 355 18.87 -12.48 -25.91
C ARG A 355 19.71 -11.23 -25.74
N TYR A 356 19.21 -10.33 -24.91
CA TYR A 356 19.86 -9.09 -24.52
C TYR A 356 19.98 -9.01 -23.02
N PHE A 357 21.07 -8.42 -22.53
CA PHE A 357 21.20 -8.00 -21.14
C PHE A 357 21.26 -6.47 -21.08
N ILE A 358 20.49 -5.85 -20.22
CA ILE A 358 20.40 -4.41 -20.07
C ILE A 358 20.77 -4.05 -18.64
N CYS A 359 21.64 -3.08 -18.44
CA CYS A 359 22.14 -2.70 -17.14
C CYS A 359 22.08 -1.20 -16.90
N ASP A 360 21.57 -0.82 -15.71
CA ASP A 360 21.70 0.53 -15.16
C ASP A 360 22.64 0.48 -13.95
N PRO A 361 23.90 0.93 -14.10
CA PRO A 361 24.89 0.89 -13.02
C PRO A 361 24.58 1.95 -11.96
N GLY A 362 24.17 1.55 -10.78
CA GLY A 362 24.00 2.44 -9.64
C GLY A 362 25.32 2.90 -9.03
N GLY A 363 25.37 4.14 -8.53
CA GLY A 363 26.55 4.65 -7.80
C GLY A 363 26.56 4.24 -6.33
N SER A 364 25.50 4.55 -5.61
CA SER A 364 25.34 4.26 -4.16
C SER A 364 24.35 3.15 -3.85
N LYS A 365 23.71 2.60 -4.85
CA LYS A 365 22.77 1.49 -4.81
C LYS A 365 23.28 0.37 -5.73
N PRO A 366 22.79 -0.87 -5.61
CA PRO A 366 23.13 -1.94 -6.53
C PRO A 366 22.82 -1.57 -7.96
N TRP A 367 23.53 -2.19 -8.88
CA TRP A 367 23.18 -2.11 -10.29
C TRP A 367 21.82 -2.77 -10.51
N VAL A 368 21.12 -2.32 -11.52
CA VAL A 368 19.88 -2.97 -11.98
C VAL A 368 20.14 -3.61 -13.32
N GLY A 369 19.71 -4.84 -13.49
CA GLY A 369 19.87 -5.60 -14.72
C GLY A 369 18.56 -6.27 -15.15
N LEU A 370 18.30 -6.29 -16.45
CA LEU A 370 17.18 -7.00 -17.05
C LEU A 370 17.68 -7.90 -18.17
N TRP A 371 17.19 -9.13 -18.25
CA TRP A 371 17.39 -10.01 -19.39
C TRP A 371 16.13 -10.07 -20.24
N ALA A 372 16.28 -9.80 -21.52
CA ALA A 372 15.22 -9.76 -22.49
C ALA A 372 15.47 -10.76 -23.62
N GLY A 373 14.43 -11.51 -24.01
CA GLY A 373 14.42 -12.37 -25.17
C GLY A 373 13.48 -11.84 -26.24
N VAL A 374 13.99 -11.62 -27.46
CA VAL A 374 13.22 -11.15 -28.60
C VAL A 374 12.96 -12.33 -29.55
N MET A 375 11.69 -12.59 -29.82
CA MET A 375 11.23 -13.66 -30.71
C MET A 375 11.09 -13.16 -32.15
N LYS A 376 11.07 -14.08 -33.11
CA LYS A 376 10.93 -13.79 -34.56
C LYS A 376 9.66 -13.00 -34.91
N ASP A 377 8.59 -13.12 -34.12
CA ASP A 377 7.33 -12.39 -34.29
C ASP A 377 7.36 -10.98 -33.67
N GLY A 378 8.52 -10.57 -33.17
CA GLY A 378 8.73 -9.27 -32.53
C GLY A 378 8.23 -9.18 -31.09
N ARG A 379 7.81 -10.29 -30.48
CA ARG A 379 7.46 -10.30 -29.05
C ARG A 379 8.73 -10.29 -28.22
N ILE A 380 8.72 -9.45 -27.18
CA ILE A 380 9.82 -9.23 -26.23
C ILE A 380 9.38 -9.76 -24.89
N TYR A 381 10.19 -10.59 -24.27
CA TYR A 381 9.94 -11.16 -22.95
C TYR A 381 11.05 -10.74 -22.00
N ILE A 382 10.71 -9.98 -20.96
CA ILE A 382 11.61 -9.74 -19.83
C ILE A 382 11.50 -10.97 -18.93
N TYR A 383 12.53 -11.82 -18.93
CA TYR A 383 12.43 -13.15 -18.31
C TYR A 383 13.26 -13.29 -17.03
N ARG A 384 14.14 -12.35 -16.75
CA ARG A 384 14.95 -12.31 -15.53
C ARG A 384 15.27 -10.86 -15.16
N GLU A 385 15.33 -10.57 -13.86
CA GLU A 385 15.73 -9.27 -13.33
C GLU A 385 16.81 -9.41 -12.25
N PHE A 386 17.55 -8.35 -12.03
CA PHE A 386 18.48 -8.19 -10.93
C PHE A 386 18.38 -6.75 -10.39
N PRO A 387 18.31 -6.55 -9.06
CA PRO A 387 18.03 -7.58 -8.05
C PRO A 387 16.63 -8.17 -8.21
N ASP A 388 16.49 -9.45 -7.91
CA ASP A 388 15.18 -10.11 -7.90
C ASP A 388 14.43 -9.92 -6.57
N SER A 389 13.20 -10.38 -6.49
CA SER A 389 12.35 -10.23 -5.30
C SER A 389 12.90 -10.95 -4.06
N THR A 390 13.81 -11.93 -4.21
CA THR A 390 14.44 -12.63 -3.09
C THR A 390 15.51 -11.77 -2.42
N MET A 391 16.08 -10.81 -3.16
CA MET A 391 17.07 -9.84 -2.67
C MET A 391 16.42 -8.59 -2.06
N GLY A 392 15.09 -8.51 -2.05
CA GLY A 392 14.31 -7.40 -1.55
C GLY A 392 13.86 -6.42 -2.64
N ALA A 393 12.92 -5.54 -2.29
CA ALA A 393 12.40 -4.53 -3.20
C ALA A 393 13.36 -3.34 -3.29
N TRP A 394 14.19 -3.29 -4.30
CA TRP A 394 15.19 -2.23 -4.54
C TRP A 394 14.59 -0.91 -5.00
N ALA A 395 13.35 -0.93 -5.45
CA ALA A 395 12.61 0.26 -5.83
C ALA A 395 12.23 1.17 -4.66
N ILE A 396 12.53 0.78 -3.40
CA ILE A 396 12.18 1.55 -2.22
C ILE A 396 13.42 2.28 -1.69
N PRO A 397 13.54 3.59 -1.85
CA PRO A 397 14.62 4.33 -1.22
C PRO A 397 14.32 4.54 0.26
N HIS A 398 15.34 4.45 1.07
CA HIS A 398 15.31 5.03 2.39
C HIS A 398 15.34 6.55 2.29
N ILE A 399 14.41 7.18 2.94
CA ILE A 399 14.46 8.61 3.19
C ILE A 399 15.25 8.80 4.51
N ASN A 400 16.38 9.51 4.48
CA ASN A 400 17.09 9.85 5.70
C ASN A 400 16.33 10.89 6.53
N GLY A 401 16.73 11.09 7.78
CA GLY A 401 16.13 12.07 8.69
C GLY A 401 16.12 13.53 8.18
N ALA A 402 16.78 13.82 7.04
CA ALA A 402 16.74 15.13 6.36
C ALA A 402 15.76 15.14 5.18
N GLY A 403 14.90 14.13 5.03
CA GLY A 403 13.95 14.02 3.92
C GLY A 403 14.62 13.75 2.56
N LYS A 404 15.92 13.41 2.56
CA LYS A 404 16.66 13.11 1.34
C LYS A 404 16.66 11.60 1.11
N ALA A 405 16.26 11.17 -0.07
CA ALA A 405 16.42 9.78 -0.47
C ALA A 405 17.89 9.38 -0.35
N VAL A 406 18.19 8.49 0.57
CA VAL A 406 19.50 7.87 0.71
C VAL A 406 19.31 6.44 0.29
N GLY A 407 20.05 6.01 -0.68
CA GLY A 407 20.07 4.61 -1.09
C GLY A 407 20.62 3.70 0.02
N LYS A 408 19.97 3.70 1.19
CA LYS A 408 20.21 2.67 2.20
C LYS A 408 19.13 1.62 2.06
N PRO A 409 19.53 0.38 1.85
CA PRO A 409 18.61 -0.74 1.75
C PRO A 409 17.84 -0.94 3.06
N GLY A 410 16.57 -1.35 2.97
CA GLY A 410 15.78 -1.85 4.10
C GLY A 410 16.37 -3.11 4.72
N PRO A 411 15.78 -3.66 5.78
CA PRO A 411 16.23 -4.93 6.34
C PRO A 411 16.13 -6.02 5.26
N GLY A 412 17.21 -6.39 4.65
CA GLY A 412 17.29 -7.27 3.49
C GLY A 412 17.84 -6.61 2.22
N GLN A 413 17.84 -5.28 2.14
CA GLN A 413 18.32 -4.48 1.01
C GLN A 413 19.67 -3.82 1.33
N ARG A 414 20.62 -4.53 1.84
CA ARG A 414 21.97 -3.96 2.08
C ARG A 414 22.62 -3.62 0.74
N PRO A 415 23.42 -2.51 0.66
CA PRO A 415 24.37 -2.39 -0.43
C PRO A 415 25.11 -3.72 -0.50
N LEU A 416 25.16 -4.31 -1.68
CA LEU A 416 25.79 -5.62 -1.82
C LEU A 416 27.27 -5.52 -1.47
N GLY A 417 27.82 -4.29 -1.42
CA GLY A 417 29.26 -4.06 -1.21
C GLY A 417 30.08 -4.62 -2.38
N TRP A 418 29.43 -4.87 -3.52
CA TRP A 418 30.01 -5.49 -4.69
C TRP A 418 30.88 -4.51 -5.48
N GLY A 419 32.04 -4.99 -5.89
CA GLY A 419 32.84 -4.37 -6.91
C GLY A 419 32.47 -4.87 -8.32
N TYR A 420 33.16 -4.38 -9.33
CA TYR A 420 32.91 -4.78 -10.72
C TYR A 420 33.10 -6.28 -10.97
N THR A 421 34.03 -6.92 -10.29
CA THR A 421 34.28 -8.37 -10.38
C THR A 421 33.08 -9.14 -9.88
N ASP A 422 32.51 -8.73 -8.73
CA ASP A 422 31.36 -9.42 -8.15
C ASP A 422 30.13 -9.35 -9.06
N TYR A 423 29.86 -8.16 -9.65
CA TYR A 423 28.79 -8.00 -10.64
C TYR A 423 29.02 -8.84 -11.89
N LYS A 424 30.27 -8.83 -12.41
CA LYS A 424 30.63 -9.63 -13.58
C LYS A 424 30.36 -11.12 -13.30
N ASP A 425 30.94 -11.65 -12.23
CA ASP A 425 30.88 -13.08 -11.90
C ASP A 425 29.41 -13.51 -11.67
N TYR A 426 28.60 -12.65 -11.03
CA TYR A 426 27.17 -12.90 -10.85
C TYR A 426 26.43 -12.92 -12.19
N PHE A 427 26.64 -11.91 -13.05
CA PHE A 427 25.93 -11.84 -14.33
C PHE A 427 26.33 -12.99 -15.25
N GLU A 428 27.61 -13.35 -15.33
CA GLU A 428 28.07 -14.52 -16.08
C GLU A 428 27.44 -15.82 -15.58
N ALA A 429 27.31 -15.97 -14.26
CA ALA A 429 26.65 -17.15 -13.69
C ALA A 429 25.14 -17.18 -14.04
N GLN A 430 24.49 -16.01 -14.14
CA GLN A 430 23.07 -15.95 -14.57
C GLN A 430 22.91 -16.22 -16.07
N GLU A 431 23.93 -16.00 -16.86
CA GLU A 431 23.95 -16.20 -18.32
C GLU A 431 24.49 -17.58 -18.71
N GLU A 432 24.84 -18.44 -17.73
CA GLU A 432 25.38 -19.77 -18.01
C GLU A 432 24.45 -20.61 -18.88
N GLY A 433 24.97 -21.07 -20.02
CA GLY A 433 24.18 -21.83 -21.01
C GLY A 433 23.31 -20.97 -21.94
N GLU A 434 23.36 -19.65 -21.81
CA GLU A 434 22.65 -18.72 -22.69
C GLU A 434 23.61 -17.94 -23.57
N GLU A 435 23.28 -17.77 -24.85
CA GLU A 435 24.01 -16.88 -25.75
C GLU A 435 23.37 -15.49 -25.68
N ILE A 436 24.11 -14.51 -25.13
CA ILE A 436 23.70 -13.10 -25.04
C ILE A 436 24.26 -12.37 -26.27
N PHE A 437 23.36 -11.96 -27.16
CA PHE A 437 23.75 -11.24 -28.38
C PHE A 437 24.40 -9.89 -28.07
N GLU A 438 23.84 -9.15 -27.14
CA GLU A 438 24.37 -7.83 -26.77
C GLU A 438 24.07 -7.48 -25.31
N ARG A 439 25.03 -6.82 -24.65
CA ARG A 439 24.87 -6.23 -23.31
C ARG A 439 24.86 -4.72 -23.44
N ILE A 440 23.74 -4.10 -23.01
CA ILE A 440 23.44 -2.67 -23.14
C ILE A 440 23.57 -2.01 -21.77
N VAL A 441 24.20 -0.84 -21.69
CA VAL A 441 24.38 -0.11 -20.43
C VAL A 441 23.91 1.33 -20.55
N ASP A 442 23.52 1.95 -19.42
CA ASP A 442 23.23 3.38 -19.35
C ASP A 442 24.36 4.22 -19.97
N PRO A 443 24.06 5.09 -20.94
CA PRO A 443 25.07 5.88 -21.63
C PRO A 443 25.75 6.91 -20.71
N ARG A 444 25.07 7.39 -19.67
CA ARG A 444 25.62 8.40 -18.76
C ARG A 444 26.58 7.77 -17.76
N MET A 445 26.15 6.73 -17.05
CA MET A 445 26.97 6.07 -16.05
C MET A 445 28.04 5.17 -16.68
N GLY A 446 27.70 4.45 -17.75
CA GLY A 446 28.62 3.57 -18.45
C GLY A 446 29.80 4.30 -19.07
N ALA A 447 29.59 5.49 -19.65
CA ALA A 447 30.64 6.31 -20.28
C ALA A 447 31.22 7.39 -19.36
N ALA A 448 30.68 7.59 -18.13
CA ALA A 448 31.21 8.57 -17.19
C ALA A 448 32.67 8.26 -16.82
N THR A 449 33.55 9.20 -17.06
CA THR A 449 34.99 9.04 -16.82
C THR A 449 35.30 9.26 -15.33
N VAL A 450 35.94 8.29 -14.70
CA VAL A 450 36.46 8.38 -13.34
C VAL A 450 38.00 8.42 -13.41
N ARG A 451 38.60 9.40 -12.75
CA ARG A 451 40.06 9.47 -12.61
C ARG A 451 40.54 8.49 -11.56
N THR A 452 41.34 7.52 -11.98
CA THR A 452 42.02 6.56 -11.10
C THR A 452 43.52 6.89 -11.05
N LYS A 453 44.25 6.23 -10.16
CA LYS A 453 45.74 6.35 -10.11
C LYS A 453 46.43 5.86 -11.38
N GLU A 454 45.76 5.05 -12.17
CA GLU A 454 46.26 4.42 -13.40
C GLU A 454 45.80 5.16 -14.66
N GLY A 455 45.03 6.25 -14.52
CA GLY A 455 44.49 7.04 -15.62
C GLY A 455 42.98 7.25 -15.54
N GLU A 456 42.38 7.71 -16.62
CA GLU A 456 40.96 7.87 -16.77
C GLU A 456 40.34 6.54 -17.24
N SER A 457 39.31 6.05 -16.52
CA SER A 457 38.56 4.86 -16.90
C SER A 457 37.06 5.10 -16.74
N ASN A 458 36.25 4.30 -17.41
CA ASN A 458 34.81 4.27 -17.24
C ASN A 458 34.34 2.81 -17.03
N ILE A 459 33.07 2.63 -16.67
CA ILE A 459 32.51 1.30 -16.38
C ILE A 459 32.65 0.38 -17.61
N ILE A 460 32.35 0.89 -18.82
CA ILE A 460 32.44 0.10 -20.06
C ILE A 460 33.86 -0.42 -20.26
N ASN A 461 34.85 0.46 -20.15
CA ASN A 461 36.25 0.06 -20.33
C ASN A 461 36.71 -0.91 -19.24
N THR A 462 36.32 -0.66 -17.99
CA THR A 462 36.70 -1.52 -16.87
C THR A 462 36.13 -2.92 -17.03
N MET A 463 34.85 -3.04 -17.36
CA MET A 463 34.18 -4.33 -17.56
C MET A 463 34.72 -5.04 -18.83
N SER A 464 34.99 -4.28 -19.91
CA SER A 464 35.58 -4.82 -21.13
C SER A 464 36.97 -5.41 -20.90
N ASN A 465 37.80 -4.76 -20.08
CA ASN A 465 39.12 -5.28 -19.69
C ASN A 465 39.03 -6.59 -18.89
N MET A 466 37.89 -6.85 -18.27
CA MET A 466 37.61 -8.10 -17.56
C MET A 466 36.89 -9.14 -18.45
N GLY A 467 36.71 -8.84 -19.75
CA GLY A 467 36.05 -9.71 -20.71
C GLY A 467 34.52 -9.60 -20.77
N PHE A 468 33.93 -8.69 -19.99
CA PHE A 468 32.48 -8.46 -19.99
C PHE A 468 32.15 -7.17 -20.75
N VAL A 469 31.73 -7.32 -22.01
CA VAL A 469 31.61 -6.20 -22.96
C VAL A 469 30.22 -5.60 -22.93
N PHE A 470 30.17 -4.28 -22.72
CA PHE A 470 28.92 -3.49 -22.81
C PHE A 470 28.95 -2.54 -24.02
N ARG A 471 27.80 -2.30 -24.62
CA ARG A 471 27.54 -1.19 -25.53
C ARG A 471 26.67 -0.12 -24.80
N ALA A 472 27.08 1.14 -24.91
CA ALA A 472 26.26 2.23 -24.40
C ALA A 472 24.95 2.35 -25.21
N ALA A 473 23.82 2.50 -24.53
CA ALA A 473 22.56 2.80 -25.19
C ALA A 473 22.63 4.17 -25.89
N PRO A 474 21.88 4.39 -26.99
CA PRO A 474 21.76 5.72 -27.59
C PRO A 474 21.18 6.73 -26.62
N GLY A 475 21.77 7.94 -26.57
CA GLY A 475 21.23 9.05 -25.79
C GLY A 475 19.97 9.62 -26.44
N VAL A 476 18.79 9.23 -25.97
CA VAL A 476 17.50 9.77 -26.41
C VAL A 476 16.71 10.30 -25.21
N SER A 477 15.71 11.15 -25.50
CA SER A 477 14.86 11.69 -24.44
C SER A 477 14.07 10.57 -23.71
N ILE A 478 13.80 10.79 -22.46
CA ILE A 478 13.03 9.88 -21.61
C ILE A 478 11.65 9.63 -22.21
N ASP A 479 10.97 10.69 -22.65
CA ASP A 479 9.63 10.60 -23.23
C ASP A 479 9.61 9.73 -24.50
N SER A 480 10.67 9.77 -25.32
CA SER A 480 10.77 8.91 -26.50
C SER A 480 10.90 7.42 -26.12
N GLY A 481 11.65 7.10 -25.07
CA GLY A 481 11.74 5.74 -24.56
C GLY A 481 10.41 5.24 -23.98
N ILE A 482 9.73 6.07 -23.19
CA ILE A 482 8.41 5.76 -22.63
C ILE A 482 7.38 5.54 -23.76
N ALA A 483 7.39 6.37 -24.80
CA ALA A 483 6.50 6.20 -25.95
C ALA A 483 6.68 4.84 -26.62
N LYS A 484 7.93 4.41 -26.88
CA LYS A 484 8.25 3.10 -27.47
C LYS A 484 7.76 1.92 -26.61
N ILE A 485 7.91 2.03 -25.29
CA ILE A 485 7.38 1.00 -24.35
C ILE A 485 5.85 0.96 -24.45
N ASN A 486 5.18 2.11 -24.46
CA ASN A 486 3.71 2.16 -24.60
C ASN A 486 3.24 1.62 -25.95
N ASP A 487 3.99 1.84 -27.02
CA ASP A 487 3.69 1.26 -28.33
C ASP A 487 3.75 -0.27 -28.27
N ALA A 488 4.77 -0.82 -27.61
CA ALA A 488 4.93 -2.27 -27.44
C ALA A 488 3.87 -2.90 -26.51
N LEU A 489 3.27 -2.14 -25.62
CA LEU A 489 2.14 -2.56 -24.78
C LEU A 489 0.79 -2.44 -25.49
N SER A 490 0.75 -1.76 -26.65
CA SER A 490 -0.51 -1.44 -27.31
C SER A 490 -1.04 -2.63 -28.12
N TRP A 491 -2.35 -2.86 -27.98
CA TRP A 491 -3.14 -3.80 -28.78
C TRP A 491 -4.60 -3.35 -28.76
N ASP A 492 -5.43 -3.87 -29.66
CA ASP A 492 -6.86 -3.57 -29.69
C ASP A 492 -7.61 -4.50 -28.74
N ASP A 493 -7.95 -3.99 -27.56
CA ASP A 493 -8.66 -4.73 -26.50
C ASP A 493 -10.17 -4.86 -26.75
N THR A 494 -10.68 -4.26 -27.82
CA THR A 494 -12.07 -4.45 -28.30
C THR A 494 -12.23 -5.70 -29.15
N GLU A 495 -11.12 -6.24 -29.68
CA GLU A 495 -11.07 -7.44 -30.49
C GLU A 495 -10.40 -8.61 -29.72
N PRO A 496 -10.71 -9.85 -30.03
CA PRO A 496 -10.06 -11.00 -29.43
C PRO A 496 -8.54 -10.98 -29.61
N MET A 497 -7.82 -11.39 -28.55
CA MET A 497 -6.36 -11.52 -28.62
C MET A 497 -5.97 -12.64 -29.59
N THR A 498 -5.11 -12.29 -30.56
CA THR A 498 -4.55 -13.20 -31.57
C THR A 498 -3.06 -12.89 -31.75
N ASP A 499 -2.34 -13.71 -32.53
CA ASP A 499 -0.93 -13.46 -32.85
C ASP A 499 -0.68 -12.11 -33.53
N ASN A 500 -1.66 -11.56 -34.23
CA ASN A 500 -1.59 -10.27 -34.91
C ASN A 500 -2.15 -9.11 -34.05
N ASN A 501 -3.00 -9.43 -33.07
CA ASN A 501 -3.60 -8.47 -32.15
C ASN A 501 -3.22 -8.85 -30.72
N CYS A 502 -2.02 -8.52 -30.30
CA CYS A 502 -1.51 -8.76 -28.96
C CYS A 502 -0.41 -7.76 -28.61
N PRO A 503 -0.16 -7.51 -27.31
CA PRO A 503 1.01 -6.74 -26.90
C PRO A 503 2.29 -7.38 -27.44
N LYS A 504 3.31 -6.57 -27.60
CA LYS A 504 4.66 -7.05 -27.98
C LYS A 504 5.61 -7.12 -26.77
N LEU A 505 5.23 -6.64 -25.59
CA LEU A 505 6.04 -6.67 -24.38
C LEU A 505 5.37 -7.48 -23.29
N TYR A 506 6.09 -8.49 -22.80
CA TYR A 506 5.67 -9.40 -21.75
C TYR A 506 6.72 -9.49 -20.66
N PHE A 507 6.28 -9.84 -19.44
CA PHE A 507 7.13 -9.99 -18.26
C PHE A 507 6.92 -11.36 -17.63
N SER A 508 7.99 -12.01 -17.23
CA SER A 508 7.92 -13.16 -16.35
C SER A 508 7.33 -12.75 -14.99
N ASP A 509 6.49 -13.61 -14.40
CA ASP A 509 6.01 -13.45 -13.04
C ASP A 509 7.15 -13.43 -11.98
N HIS A 510 8.35 -13.88 -12.34
CA HIS A 510 9.55 -13.76 -11.52
C HIS A 510 10.15 -12.35 -11.50
N CYS A 511 9.77 -11.46 -12.44
CA CYS A 511 10.27 -10.07 -12.52
C CYS A 511 9.40 -9.11 -11.71
N GLU A 512 9.22 -9.39 -10.42
CA GLU A 512 8.28 -8.65 -9.56
C GLU A 512 8.64 -7.18 -9.36
N ASN A 513 9.95 -6.84 -9.30
CA ASN A 513 10.39 -5.45 -9.15
C ASN A 513 10.09 -4.66 -10.43
N THR A 514 10.35 -5.25 -11.60
CA THR A 514 10.02 -4.63 -12.89
C THR A 514 8.51 -4.49 -13.07
N ILE A 515 7.72 -5.51 -12.71
CA ILE A 515 6.25 -5.45 -12.75
C ILE A 515 5.74 -4.33 -11.85
N SER A 516 6.27 -4.20 -10.64
CA SER A 516 5.92 -3.11 -9.72
C SER A 516 6.26 -1.74 -10.31
N SER A 517 7.44 -1.63 -10.94
CA SER A 517 7.85 -0.40 -11.64
C SER A 517 6.92 -0.04 -12.80
N MET A 518 6.47 -1.02 -13.58
CA MET A 518 5.50 -0.78 -14.67
C MET A 518 4.14 -0.29 -14.16
N LEU A 519 3.73 -0.71 -12.96
CA LEU A 519 2.47 -0.30 -12.37
C LEU A 519 2.53 1.11 -11.76
N GLU A 520 3.68 1.50 -11.19
CA GLU A 520 3.78 2.66 -10.30
C GLU A 520 4.59 3.84 -10.86
N TYR A 521 5.38 3.63 -11.91
CA TYR A 521 6.23 4.69 -12.47
C TYR A 521 5.40 5.86 -13.00
N ALA A 522 5.55 7.03 -12.35
CA ALA A 522 4.84 8.26 -12.68
C ALA A 522 5.68 9.27 -13.50
N GLY A 523 6.97 9.02 -13.61
CA GLY A 523 7.91 9.88 -14.31
C GLY A 523 9.09 10.31 -13.44
N GLU A 524 10.06 11.01 -14.01
CA GLU A 524 11.24 11.47 -13.29
C GLU A 524 10.92 12.61 -12.31
N SER A 525 10.30 12.30 -11.19
CA SER A 525 10.34 13.19 -10.04
C SER A 525 11.49 12.78 -9.11
N LYS A 526 12.01 13.71 -8.29
CA LYS A 526 13.05 13.38 -7.28
C LYS A 526 12.61 12.33 -6.25
N SER A 527 11.35 11.94 -6.28
CA SER A 527 10.72 10.93 -5.42
C SER A 527 10.27 9.69 -6.19
N ASP A 528 10.62 9.55 -7.47
CA ASP A 528 10.26 8.37 -8.25
C ASP A 528 11.24 7.24 -7.98
N TYR A 529 10.74 6.21 -7.35
CA TYR A 529 11.49 5.08 -6.83
C TYR A 529 11.52 3.88 -7.78
N PHE A 530 10.73 3.97 -8.83
CA PHE A 530 10.52 2.90 -9.79
C PHE A 530 11.26 3.17 -11.11
N SER A 531 12.24 4.08 -11.11
CA SER A 531 12.89 4.54 -12.33
C SER A 531 13.89 3.55 -12.91
N ASP A 532 14.65 2.83 -12.08
CA ASP A 532 15.83 2.09 -12.54
C ASP A 532 15.48 0.93 -13.48
N GLN A 533 14.45 0.15 -13.18
CA GLN A 533 13.95 -0.90 -14.07
C GLN A 533 13.37 -0.32 -15.35
N ILE A 534 12.68 0.83 -15.23
CA ILE A 534 12.13 1.53 -16.40
C ILE A 534 13.25 2.10 -17.27
N ASP A 535 14.34 2.54 -16.68
CA ASP A 535 15.50 3.00 -17.43
C ASP A 535 16.14 1.85 -18.21
N CYS A 536 16.29 0.68 -17.62
CA CYS A 536 16.72 -0.52 -18.35
C CYS A 536 15.77 -0.85 -19.53
N LEU A 537 14.45 -0.83 -19.33
CA LEU A 537 13.49 -1.03 -20.42
C LEU A 537 13.65 0.03 -21.51
N ARG A 538 13.81 1.29 -21.13
CA ARG A 538 14.06 2.38 -22.10
C ARG A 538 15.32 2.12 -22.92
N TYR A 539 16.43 1.73 -22.28
CA TYR A 539 17.68 1.41 -22.99
C TYR A 539 17.49 0.28 -23.99
N LEU A 540 16.74 -0.78 -23.63
CA LEU A 540 16.40 -1.85 -24.56
C LEU A 540 15.70 -1.31 -25.82
N PHE A 541 14.62 -0.56 -25.63
CA PHE A 541 13.79 -0.06 -26.74
C PHE A 541 14.48 1.01 -27.59
N VAL A 542 15.27 1.89 -26.99
CA VAL A 542 16.01 2.92 -27.75
C VAL A 542 17.21 2.34 -28.48
N SER A 543 17.75 1.23 -27.99
CA SER A 543 18.86 0.51 -28.66
C SER A 543 18.39 -0.26 -29.91
N GLY A 544 17.07 -0.38 -30.12
CA GLY A 544 16.54 -1.08 -31.27
C GLY A 544 16.72 -2.59 -31.19
N ALA A 545 16.57 -3.16 -29.99
CA ALA A 545 16.64 -4.60 -29.81
C ALA A 545 15.61 -5.31 -30.70
N ASP A 546 16.06 -6.26 -31.49
CA ASP A 546 15.26 -6.98 -32.48
C ASP A 546 15.70 -8.45 -32.54
N TYR A 547 14.92 -9.27 -33.22
CA TYR A 547 15.28 -10.64 -33.52
C TYR A 547 16.34 -10.68 -34.63
N ILE A 548 17.48 -11.29 -34.34
CA ILE A 548 18.62 -11.39 -35.25
C ILE A 548 18.64 -12.79 -35.86
N THR A 549 18.70 -12.87 -37.18
CA THR A 549 18.83 -14.14 -37.90
C THR A 549 20.30 -14.51 -38.11
N ASP A 550 20.59 -15.82 -38.30
CA ASP A 550 21.98 -16.27 -38.64
C ASP A 550 22.58 -15.57 -39.87
N ARG A 551 21.72 -15.10 -40.79
CA ARG A 551 22.19 -14.31 -41.96
C ARG A 551 22.64 -12.91 -41.56
N ASP A 552 22.01 -12.28 -40.62
CA ASP A 552 22.36 -10.93 -40.15
C ASP A 552 23.67 -10.97 -39.37
N MET A 553 23.96 -12.05 -38.64
CA MET A 553 25.24 -12.26 -37.95
C MET A 553 26.43 -12.38 -38.91
N GLN A 554 26.24 -12.95 -40.10
CA GLN A 554 27.32 -13.06 -41.10
C GLN A 554 27.64 -11.72 -41.75
N VAL A 555 26.68 -10.78 -41.83
CA VAL A 555 26.92 -9.45 -42.44
C VAL A 555 27.68 -8.52 -41.51
N THR A 556 27.50 -8.65 -40.18
CA THR A 556 28.22 -7.83 -39.19
C THR A 556 29.63 -8.31 -38.89
N GLY A 557 29.96 -9.57 -39.19
CA GLY A 557 31.32 -10.15 -39.03
C GLY A 557 32.28 -9.88 -40.20
N GLY A 558 31.84 -9.24 -41.29
CA GLY A 558 32.61 -9.03 -42.52
C GLY A 558 33.32 -7.68 -42.65
N GLY A 559 33.44 -6.91 -41.61
CA GLY A 559 34.03 -5.57 -41.62
C GLY A 559 35.39 -5.49 -40.90
N SER A 560 36.38 -6.32 -41.27
CA SER A 560 37.75 -6.03 -40.89
C SER A 560 38.52 -5.59 -42.13
N TYR A 561 38.75 -4.31 -42.24
CA TYR A 561 39.92 -3.73 -42.88
C TYR A 561 40.44 -2.58 -42.03
#